data_4f1c3507874dee93d9d86070631b838c
#
_entry.id   4f1c3507874dee93d9d86070631b838c
#
_cell.length_a   1.000
_cell.length_b   1.000
_cell.length_c   1.000
_cell.angle_alpha   90.00
_cell.angle_beta   90.00
_cell.angle_gamma   90.00
#
_symmetry.space_group_name_H-M   'P 1'
#
loop_
_entity.id
_entity.type
_entity.pdbx_description
1 polymer ?
#
loop_
_entity_poly.entity_id
_entity_poly.type
_entity_poly.pdbx_seq_one_letter_code
_entity_poly.pdbx_strand_id
1 'polypeptide(L)'
;MNHYEIENSLENLIIKNRIKGSSFYIFILLIVLGGISSLPFIYVDVSSQATGFIRPLGDNVPVISLVSGNVQKINLKNNKTVHKGDTLLMINSQSINSQVAVNVDFQNQLQQNIADLDYMMNEKSNSFIKLPHNQGELDKYLAEKKELVSRVRATTQISLRNKKLFIDRVIPQSEYEKFEDEKIMAEETLTSFEKKQLAQWQQAKKELMETRKNYKGDQRKFEIEKKNFVIISPISGTVINFKGFESQSLVGAATQLAEISPDAPLIVECQVNPKDIGLIKMGQAVRLQMEAFNYNQWGFLDAKVFEIDHHPVINNNAIFFRVKCSLPHHTLVLKNGYSAEVQKGMPLVARFIITKRSLYQLLFDKVDSWLNPCINPA
;
A
#
# COMPACT_ATOMS: atom_id res chain seq x y z
N MET A 1 -108.69 29.84 -20.54
CA MET A 1 -107.27 29.56 -20.47
C MET A 1 -106.95 29.10 -19.04
N ASN A 2 -106.63 27.83 -18.93
CA ASN A 2 -106.56 27.13 -17.63
C ASN A 2 -105.35 27.53 -16.78
N HIS A 3 -105.65 27.84 -15.54
CA HIS A 3 -104.66 28.17 -14.49
C HIS A 3 -103.59 27.07 -14.26
N TYR A 4 -103.82 25.86 -14.76
CA TYR A 4 -102.95 24.70 -14.69
C TYR A 4 -101.74 24.69 -15.62
N GLU A 5 -101.78 25.46 -16.70
CA GLU A 5 -100.68 25.48 -17.70
C GLU A 5 -99.62 26.47 -17.36
N ILE A 6 -99.93 27.43 -16.49
CA ILE A 6 -98.93 28.45 -16.04
C ILE A 6 -98.03 27.92 -14.91
N GLU A 7 -98.54 26.98 -14.09
CA GLU A 7 -97.75 26.36 -12.98
C GLU A 7 -96.68 25.42 -13.41
N ASN A 8 -96.83 24.87 -14.65
CA ASN A 8 -95.84 23.88 -15.19
C ASN A 8 -94.96 24.44 -16.35
N SER A 9 -94.93 25.73 -16.50
CA SER A 9 -93.96 26.33 -17.43
C SER A 9 -92.51 26.08 -17.00
N LEU A 10 -91.63 25.75 -17.97
CA LEU A 10 -90.20 25.50 -17.79
C LEU A 10 -89.53 26.63 -16.97
N GLU A 11 -90.00 27.83 -17.05
CA GLU A 11 -89.52 28.97 -16.28
C GLU A 11 -89.79 28.87 -14.78
N ASN A 12 -90.96 28.38 -14.34
CA ASN A 12 -91.30 28.14 -12.95
C ASN A 12 -90.53 26.96 -12.34
N LEU A 13 -90.24 25.93 -13.14
CA LEU A 13 -89.39 24.81 -12.72
C LEU A 13 -87.93 25.21 -12.55
N ILE A 14 -87.49 26.11 -13.41
CA ILE A 14 -86.10 26.68 -13.29
C ILE A 14 -85.95 27.57 -12.04
N ILE A 15 -87.01 28.41 -11.75
CA ILE A 15 -86.96 29.27 -10.56
C ILE A 15 -87.09 28.47 -9.25
N LYS A 16 -87.94 27.40 -9.24
CA LYS A 16 -88.12 26.54 -8.07
C LYS A 16 -86.92 25.64 -7.75
N ASN A 17 -86.17 25.28 -8.76
CA ASN A 17 -84.91 24.51 -8.59
C ASN A 17 -83.67 25.38 -8.30
N ARG A 18 -83.69 26.65 -8.61
CA ARG A 18 -82.54 27.61 -8.43
C ARG A 18 -82.12 27.73 -7.00
N ILE A 19 -83.04 27.64 -6.05
CA ILE A 19 -82.71 27.84 -4.61
C ILE A 19 -82.03 26.59 -3.96
N LYS A 20 -82.44 25.36 -4.39
CA LYS A 20 -81.76 24.12 -3.86
C LYS A 20 -80.44 23.83 -4.47
N GLY A 21 -80.14 24.24 -5.70
CA GLY A 21 -78.83 24.10 -6.33
C GLY A 21 -77.74 25.05 -5.74
N SER A 22 -78.20 26.25 -5.39
CA SER A 22 -77.26 27.25 -4.81
C SER A 22 -76.61 26.80 -3.50
N SER A 23 -77.38 26.16 -2.63
CA SER A 23 -76.86 25.64 -1.33
C SER A 23 -75.86 24.51 -1.52
N PHE A 24 -76.05 23.65 -2.57
CA PHE A 24 -75.08 22.60 -2.88
C PHE A 24 -73.76 23.16 -3.45
N TYR A 25 -73.82 24.18 -4.29
CA TYR A 25 -72.63 24.88 -4.78
C TYR A 25 -71.88 25.61 -3.69
N ILE A 26 -72.58 26.27 -2.76
CA ILE A 26 -72.00 26.93 -1.58
C ILE A 26 -71.31 25.89 -0.69
N PHE A 27 -71.90 24.70 -0.48
CA PHE A 27 -71.30 23.63 0.30
C PHE A 27 -70.03 23.06 -0.32
N ILE A 28 -70.06 22.86 -1.66
CA ILE A 28 -68.86 22.45 -2.41
C ILE A 28 -67.76 23.53 -2.33
N LEU A 29 -68.13 24.80 -2.49
CA LEU A 29 -67.23 25.96 -2.39
C LEU A 29 -66.56 26.01 -1.01
N LEU A 30 -67.32 25.79 0.08
CA LEU A 30 -66.80 25.74 1.44
C LEU A 30 -65.82 24.57 1.68
N ILE A 31 -66.10 23.38 1.11
CA ILE A 31 -65.18 22.23 1.16
C ILE A 31 -63.87 22.56 0.41
N VAL A 32 -63.93 23.13 -0.78
CA VAL A 32 -62.78 23.52 -1.58
C VAL A 32 -61.96 24.62 -0.85
N LEU A 33 -62.66 25.62 -0.29
CA LEU A 33 -62.00 26.70 0.48
C LEU A 33 -61.34 26.17 1.74
N GLY A 34 -62.00 25.25 2.47
CA GLY A 34 -61.47 24.54 3.61
C GLY A 34 -60.27 23.69 3.25
N GLY A 35 -60.33 22.97 2.12
CA GLY A 35 -59.19 22.21 1.55
C GLY A 35 -57.99 23.09 1.24
N ILE A 36 -58.20 24.24 0.58
CA ILE A 36 -57.14 25.21 0.27
C ILE A 36 -56.56 25.83 1.56
N SER A 37 -57.43 26.15 2.53
CA SER A 37 -56.99 26.69 3.84
C SER A 37 -56.21 25.69 4.70
N SER A 38 -56.33 24.38 4.44
CA SER A 38 -55.56 23.32 5.15
C SER A 38 -54.16 23.13 4.56
N LEU A 39 -53.89 23.55 3.30
CA LEU A 39 -52.60 23.35 2.59
C LEU A 39 -51.38 23.94 3.32
N PRO A 40 -51.42 25.08 4.00
CA PRO A 40 -50.26 25.64 4.76
C PRO A 40 -49.88 24.80 5.96
N PHE A 41 -50.79 23.99 6.52
CA PHE A 41 -50.55 23.16 7.72
C PHE A 41 -50.02 21.77 7.43
N ILE A 42 -50.00 21.33 6.17
CA ILE A 42 -49.49 20.02 5.73
C ILE A 42 -48.06 20.23 5.23
N TYR A 43 -47.08 19.70 5.95
CA TYR A 43 -45.65 19.77 5.58
C TYR A 43 -45.21 18.48 4.91
N VAL A 44 -44.44 18.61 3.83
CA VAL A 44 -43.85 17.50 3.08
C VAL A 44 -42.32 17.68 3.05
N ASP A 45 -41.58 16.58 3.25
CA ASP A 45 -40.13 16.59 3.14
C ASP A 45 -39.72 16.74 1.67
N VAL A 46 -39.03 17.83 1.37
CA VAL A 46 -38.38 18.05 0.06
C VAL A 46 -36.98 17.40 0.13
N SER A 47 -36.72 16.44 -0.73
CA SER A 47 -35.46 15.72 -0.76
C SER A 47 -34.85 15.74 -2.15
N SER A 48 -33.52 15.88 -2.22
CA SER A 48 -32.74 15.55 -3.40
C SER A 48 -32.38 14.07 -3.39
N GLN A 49 -32.39 13.44 -4.56
CA GLN A 49 -32.07 12.02 -4.71
C GLN A 49 -30.74 11.85 -5.42
N ALA A 50 -29.91 10.95 -4.90
CA ALA A 50 -28.67 10.57 -5.53
C ALA A 50 -28.50 9.05 -5.48
N THR A 51 -27.91 8.49 -6.52
CA THR A 51 -27.50 7.09 -6.52
C THR A 51 -26.26 6.89 -5.69
N GLY A 52 -26.13 5.74 -5.07
CA GLY A 52 -24.96 5.40 -4.26
C GLY A 52 -24.79 3.91 -4.10
N PHE A 53 -23.76 3.53 -3.42
CA PHE A 53 -23.46 2.14 -3.08
C PHE A 53 -22.78 2.04 -1.72
N ILE A 54 -22.86 0.86 -1.13
CA ILE A 54 -22.22 0.56 0.16
C ILE A 54 -20.79 0.13 -0.08
N ARG A 55 -19.85 0.77 0.63
CA ARG A 55 -18.43 0.37 0.62
C ARG A 55 -17.81 0.47 2.02
N PRO A 56 -16.67 -0.18 2.28
CA PRO A 56 -15.92 0.06 3.51
C PRO A 56 -15.35 1.49 3.54
N LEU A 57 -15.10 2.00 4.73
CA LEU A 57 -14.54 3.35 4.95
C LEU A 57 -13.16 3.52 4.27
N GLY A 58 -12.35 2.47 4.20
CA GLY A 58 -11.07 2.46 3.50
C GLY A 58 -11.20 2.11 2.02
N ASP A 59 -10.22 2.54 1.22
CA ASP A 59 -10.13 2.17 -0.19
C ASP A 59 -9.58 0.75 -0.36
N ASN A 60 -9.92 0.10 -1.48
CA ASN A 60 -9.36 -1.19 -1.83
C ASN A 60 -7.85 -1.06 -2.08
N VAL A 61 -7.08 -1.99 -1.56
CA VAL A 61 -5.63 -2.02 -1.74
C VAL A 61 -5.27 -3.04 -2.81
N PRO A 62 -4.63 -2.62 -3.92
CA PRO A 62 -4.21 -3.55 -4.95
C PRO A 62 -3.04 -4.41 -4.46
N VAL A 63 -3.10 -5.70 -4.74
CA VAL A 63 -2.02 -6.66 -4.54
C VAL A 63 -1.28 -6.81 -5.86
N ILE A 64 -0.02 -6.35 -5.89
CA ILE A 64 0.79 -6.29 -7.10
C ILE A 64 2.03 -7.17 -6.92
N SER A 65 2.41 -7.92 -7.96
CA SER A 65 3.70 -8.63 -7.98
C SER A 65 4.83 -7.65 -8.25
N LEU A 66 5.87 -7.68 -7.41
CA LEU A 66 7.07 -6.86 -7.60
C LEU A 66 8.11 -7.51 -8.52
N VAL A 67 8.02 -8.84 -8.70
CA VAL A 67 8.98 -9.65 -9.50
C VAL A 67 8.24 -10.49 -10.52
N SER A 68 8.96 -10.89 -11.56
CA SER A 68 8.47 -11.84 -12.57
C SER A 68 8.88 -13.26 -12.21
N GLY A 69 8.01 -14.22 -12.47
CA GLY A 69 8.35 -15.65 -12.30
C GLY A 69 7.13 -16.54 -12.26
N ASN A 70 7.38 -17.85 -12.20
CA ASN A 70 6.31 -18.84 -12.12
C ASN A 70 5.75 -18.94 -10.70
N VAL A 71 4.44 -19.03 -10.60
CA VAL A 71 3.75 -19.23 -9.32
C VAL A 71 4.08 -20.61 -8.77
N GLN A 72 4.65 -20.67 -7.58
CA GLN A 72 4.94 -21.91 -6.87
C GLN A 72 3.75 -22.36 -6.03
N LYS A 73 3.15 -21.43 -5.27
CA LYS A 73 2.02 -21.69 -4.41
C LYS A 73 1.08 -20.49 -4.40
N ILE A 74 -0.22 -20.77 -4.39
CA ILE A 74 -1.26 -19.74 -4.38
C ILE A 74 -2.27 -20.02 -3.27
N ASN A 75 -2.57 -18.96 -2.51
CA ASN A 75 -3.58 -18.97 -1.45
C ASN A 75 -4.70 -17.95 -1.72
N LEU A 76 -4.69 -17.31 -2.90
CA LEU A 76 -5.68 -16.34 -3.33
C LEU A 76 -6.92 -17.02 -3.90
N LYS A 77 -8.09 -16.60 -3.43
CA LYS A 77 -9.41 -16.91 -4.02
C LYS A 77 -10.32 -15.71 -3.81
N ASN A 78 -11.24 -15.45 -4.76
CA ASN A 78 -12.27 -14.43 -4.56
C ASN A 78 -13.11 -14.74 -3.31
N ASN A 79 -13.51 -13.70 -2.60
CA ASN A 79 -14.30 -13.75 -1.36
C ASN A 79 -13.62 -14.43 -0.18
N LYS A 80 -12.31 -14.68 -0.24
CA LYS A 80 -11.54 -15.21 0.89
C LYS A 80 -11.15 -14.08 1.82
N THR A 81 -11.39 -14.24 3.11
CA THR A 81 -10.89 -13.33 4.16
C THR A 81 -9.42 -13.61 4.40
N VAL A 82 -8.62 -12.56 4.50
CA VAL A 82 -7.19 -12.59 4.76
C VAL A 82 -6.82 -11.57 5.84
N HIS A 83 -5.78 -11.89 6.62
CA HIS A 83 -5.23 -10.97 7.62
C HIS A 83 -3.96 -10.32 7.11
N LYS A 84 -3.65 -9.13 7.64
CA LYS A 84 -2.39 -8.46 7.35
C LYS A 84 -1.20 -9.36 7.64
N GLY A 85 -0.33 -9.56 6.64
CA GLY A 85 0.85 -10.43 6.72
C GLY A 85 0.63 -11.85 6.20
N ASP A 86 -0.60 -12.27 5.91
CA ASP A 86 -0.87 -13.58 5.32
C ASP A 86 -0.19 -13.72 3.96
N THR A 87 0.42 -14.89 3.71
CA THR A 87 1.02 -15.21 2.42
C THR A 87 -0.08 -15.50 1.40
N LEU A 88 -0.16 -14.64 0.39
CA LEU A 88 -1.15 -14.71 -0.68
C LEU A 88 -0.67 -15.55 -1.86
N LEU A 89 0.59 -15.37 -2.26
CA LEU A 89 1.19 -16.03 -3.39
C LEU A 89 2.70 -16.16 -3.18
N MET A 90 3.28 -17.27 -3.61
CA MET A 90 4.71 -17.51 -3.64
C MET A 90 5.16 -17.71 -5.09
N ILE A 91 6.13 -16.94 -5.52
CA ILE A 91 6.80 -17.06 -6.82
C ILE A 91 8.04 -17.93 -6.63
N ASN A 92 8.41 -18.72 -7.63
CA ASN A 92 9.60 -19.54 -7.60
C ASN A 92 10.85 -18.67 -7.44
N SER A 93 11.56 -18.86 -6.33
CA SER A 93 12.76 -18.11 -5.95
C SER A 93 14.05 -18.90 -6.15
N GLN A 94 14.05 -19.98 -6.95
CA GLN A 94 15.20 -20.86 -7.12
C GLN A 94 16.41 -20.09 -7.68
N SER A 95 16.22 -19.20 -8.64
CA SER A 95 17.29 -18.40 -9.22
C SER A 95 17.99 -17.52 -8.18
N ILE A 96 17.21 -16.76 -7.40
CA ILE A 96 17.77 -15.89 -6.35
C ILE A 96 18.41 -16.71 -5.22
N ASN A 97 17.85 -17.87 -4.88
CA ASN A 97 18.44 -18.76 -3.88
C ASN A 97 19.81 -19.29 -4.35
N SER A 98 19.96 -19.63 -5.63
CA SER A 98 21.25 -20.03 -6.20
C SER A 98 22.26 -18.89 -6.16
N GLN A 99 21.87 -17.66 -6.46
CA GLN A 99 22.76 -16.48 -6.36
C GLN A 99 23.19 -16.22 -4.91
N VAL A 100 22.28 -16.36 -3.94
CA VAL A 100 22.62 -16.26 -2.52
C VAL A 100 23.62 -17.33 -2.10
N ALA A 101 23.41 -18.59 -2.52
CA ALA A 101 24.33 -19.69 -2.20
C ALA A 101 25.73 -19.45 -2.75
N VAL A 102 25.86 -19.09 -4.03
CA VAL A 102 27.14 -18.75 -4.66
C VAL A 102 27.83 -17.59 -3.95
N ASN A 103 27.08 -16.53 -3.59
CA ASN A 103 27.63 -15.38 -2.86
C ASN A 103 28.16 -15.79 -1.46
N VAL A 104 27.45 -16.64 -0.74
CA VAL A 104 27.88 -17.15 0.57
C VAL A 104 29.16 -17.99 0.43
N ASP A 105 29.26 -18.83 -0.60
CA ASP A 105 30.45 -19.65 -0.84
C ASP A 105 31.67 -18.78 -1.13
N PHE A 106 31.55 -17.75 -1.95
CA PHE A 106 32.62 -16.78 -2.16
C PHE A 106 33.04 -16.04 -0.88
N GLN A 107 32.08 -15.61 -0.07
CA GLN A 107 32.39 -14.98 1.22
C GLN A 107 33.17 -15.91 2.16
N ASN A 108 32.80 -17.20 2.18
CA ASN A 108 33.48 -18.23 2.98
C ASN A 108 34.94 -18.42 2.50
N GLN A 109 35.18 -18.50 1.19
CA GLN A 109 36.51 -18.59 0.59
C GLN A 109 37.37 -17.37 0.93
N LEU A 110 36.81 -16.16 0.78
CA LEU A 110 37.50 -14.92 1.14
C LEU A 110 37.85 -14.88 2.64
N GLN A 111 36.92 -15.34 3.49
CA GLN A 111 37.17 -15.42 4.94
C GLN A 111 38.29 -16.37 5.26
N GLN A 112 38.37 -17.52 4.63
CA GLN A 112 39.48 -18.47 4.81
C GLN A 112 40.78 -17.87 4.34
N ASN A 113 40.82 -17.19 3.19
CA ASN A 113 42.03 -16.55 2.68
C ASN A 113 42.55 -15.44 3.60
N ILE A 114 41.64 -14.61 4.14
CA ILE A 114 41.97 -13.59 5.14
C ILE A 114 42.57 -14.21 6.42
N ALA A 115 41.95 -15.32 6.87
CA ALA A 115 42.47 -16.02 8.06
C ALA A 115 43.84 -16.64 7.84
N ASP A 116 44.09 -17.23 6.65
CA ASP A 116 45.41 -17.75 6.29
C ASP A 116 46.49 -16.66 6.26
N LEU A 117 46.16 -15.47 5.67
CA LEU A 117 47.07 -14.32 5.68
C LEU A 117 47.36 -13.83 7.09
N ASP A 118 46.37 -13.86 8.00
CA ASP A 118 46.62 -13.51 9.42
C ASP A 118 47.56 -14.50 10.11
N TYR A 119 47.50 -15.79 9.78
CA TYR A 119 48.46 -16.78 10.27
C TYR A 119 49.85 -16.55 9.71
N MET A 120 49.98 -16.25 8.42
CA MET A 120 51.26 -15.97 7.76
C MET A 120 51.97 -14.76 8.37
N MET A 121 51.23 -13.66 8.61
CA MET A 121 51.77 -12.45 9.23
C MET A 121 52.20 -12.62 10.68
N ASN A 122 51.61 -13.54 11.42
CA ASN A 122 51.93 -13.81 12.82
C ASN A 122 52.94 -14.96 12.98
N GLU A 123 53.52 -15.49 11.89
CA GLU A 123 54.48 -16.61 11.86
C GLU A 123 54.03 -17.84 12.69
N LYS A 124 52.73 -18.07 12.79
CA LYS A 124 52.16 -19.23 13.47
C LYS A 124 52.27 -20.50 12.61
N SER A 125 52.38 -21.64 13.27
CA SER A 125 52.60 -22.95 12.65
C SER A 125 51.82 -23.19 11.37
N ASN A 126 52.44 -23.75 10.33
CA ASN A 126 51.88 -24.11 9.01
C ASN A 126 50.62 -24.99 9.06
N SER A 127 50.37 -25.67 10.19
CA SER A 127 49.25 -26.60 10.34
C SER A 127 47.85 -25.95 10.29
N PHE A 128 47.76 -24.63 10.29
CA PHE A 128 46.47 -23.91 10.28
C PHE A 128 46.08 -23.28 8.92
N ILE A 129 46.98 -23.27 7.93
CA ILE A 129 46.71 -22.75 6.60
C ILE A 129 45.84 -23.75 5.85
N LYS A 130 44.65 -23.30 5.36
CA LYS A 130 43.69 -24.13 4.69
C LYS A 130 43.81 -24.12 3.17
N LEU A 131 44.26 -23.02 2.60
CA LEU A 131 44.35 -22.85 1.16
C LEU A 131 45.75 -23.25 0.66
N PRO A 132 45.85 -24.21 -0.30
CA PRO A 132 47.14 -24.68 -0.82
C PRO A 132 48.02 -23.57 -1.41
N HIS A 133 47.41 -22.54 -2.02
CA HIS A 133 48.13 -21.38 -2.56
C HIS A 133 48.87 -20.61 -1.48
N ASN A 134 48.21 -20.28 -0.36
CA ASN A 134 48.78 -19.58 0.77
C ASN A 134 49.86 -20.41 1.47
N GLN A 135 49.69 -21.73 1.54
CA GLN A 135 50.70 -22.64 2.05
C GLN A 135 52.00 -22.56 1.20
N GLY A 136 51.87 -22.64 -0.14
CA GLY A 136 53.03 -22.52 -1.01
C GLY A 136 53.73 -21.17 -0.94
N GLU A 137 53.02 -20.08 -0.74
CA GLU A 137 53.57 -18.75 -0.56
C GLU A 137 54.34 -18.63 0.78
N LEU A 138 53.80 -19.18 1.87
CA LEU A 138 54.45 -19.21 3.16
C LEU A 138 55.75 -20.06 3.11
N ASP A 139 55.70 -21.25 2.48
CA ASP A 139 56.87 -22.12 2.34
C ASP A 139 58.00 -21.43 1.57
N LYS A 140 57.69 -20.69 0.50
CA LYS A 140 58.64 -19.90 -0.25
C LYS A 140 59.28 -18.79 0.64
N TYR A 141 58.45 -18.04 1.36
CA TYR A 141 58.92 -17.01 2.27
C TYR A 141 59.85 -17.57 3.34
N LEU A 142 59.51 -18.70 3.98
CA LEU A 142 60.32 -19.33 5.01
C LEU A 142 61.66 -19.84 4.46
N ALA A 143 61.67 -20.38 3.22
CA ALA A 143 62.91 -20.83 2.57
C ALA A 143 63.89 -19.64 2.33
N GLU A 144 63.36 -18.55 1.76
CA GLU A 144 64.16 -17.34 1.46
C GLU A 144 64.64 -16.63 2.75
N LYS A 145 63.79 -16.53 3.77
CA LYS A 145 64.16 -16.02 5.11
C LYS A 145 65.25 -16.85 5.72
N LYS A 146 65.20 -18.18 5.66
CA LYS A 146 66.21 -19.11 6.17
C LYS A 146 67.55 -18.89 5.50
N GLU A 147 67.60 -18.66 4.18
CA GLU A 147 68.80 -18.34 3.44
C GLU A 147 69.42 -17.02 3.92
N LEU A 148 68.61 -15.95 4.03
CA LEU A 148 69.10 -14.64 4.51
C LEU A 148 69.57 -14.70 5.97
N VAL A 149 68.89 -15.40 6.86
CA VAL A 149 69.32 -15.64 8.26
C VAL A 149 70.68 -16.38 8.29
N SER A 150 70.88 -17.37 7.41
CA SER A 150 72.14 -18.09 7.32
C SER A 150 73.30 -17.17 6.89
N ARG A 151 73.01 -16.23 5.96
CA ARG A 151 73.95 -15.21 5.49
C ARG A 151 74.29 -14.23 6.63
N VAL A 152 73.30 -13.70 7.33
CA VAL A 152 73.55 -12.85 8.53
C VAL A 152 74.40 -13.57 9.55
N ARG A 153 74.14 -14.84 9.86
CA ARG A 153 74.89 -15.63 10.77
C ARG A 153 76.34 -15.80 10.32
N ALA A 154 76.63 -16.05 9.05
CA ALA A 154 77.98 -16.20 8.48
C ALA A 154 78.74 -14.88 8.58
N THR A 155 78.19 -13.74 8.13
CA THR A 155 78.82 -12.42 8.20
C THR A 155 79.03 -11.97 9.64
N THR A 156 78.16 -12.26 10.57
CA THR A 156 78.34 -11.98 12.01
C THR A 156 79.47 -12.75 12.57
N GLN A 157 79.66 -14.04 12.24
CA GLN A 157 80.83 -14.84 12.72
C GLN A 157 82.13 -14.30 12.15
N ILE A 158 82.16 -13.88 10.88
CA ILE A 158 83.32 -13.25 10.26
C ILE A 158 83.67 -11.95 10.94
N SER A 159 82.71 -11.03 11.15
CA SER A 159 82.92 -9.76 11.85
C SER A 159 83.47 -9.99 13.28
N LEU A 160 82.85 -10.91 14.05
CA LEU A 160 83.27 -11.25 15.37
C LEU A 160 84.75 -11.78 15.43
N ARG A 161 85.14 -12.57 14.45
CA ARG A 161 86.54 -13.06 14.34
C ARG A 161 87.46 -11.92 14.03
N ASN A 162 87.15 -11.10 13.04
CA ASN A 162 87.97 -9.95 12.65
C ASN A 162 88.03 -8.87 13.74
N LYS A 163 86.99 -8.70 14.53
CA LYS A 163 87.03 -7.82 15.73
C LYS A 163 88.10 -8.24 16.73
N LYS A 164 88.31 -9.54 16.96
CA LYS A 164 89.39 -10.06 17.83
C LYS A 164 90.73 -9.74 17.23
N LEU A 165 90.92 -9.97 15.91
CA LEU A 165 92.16 -9.67 15.22
C LEU A 165 92.52 -8.17 15.22
N PHE A 166 91.49 -7.32 15.14
CA PHE A 166 91.70 -5.85 15.30
C PHE A 166 92.08 -5.48 16.72
N ILE A 167 91.43 -6.05 17.73
CA ILE A 167 91.78 -5.83 19.14
C ILE A 167 93.21 -6.28 19.40
N ASP A 168 93.69 -7.41 18.82
CA ASP A 168 95.02 -7.94 18.90
C ASP A 168 96.01 -7.19 17.98
N ARG A 169 95.58 -6.10 17.29
CA ARG A 169 96.36 -5.25 16.35
C ARG A 169 96.93 -6.04 15.17
N VAL A 170 96.27 -7.11 14.74
CA VAL A 170 96.74 -7.94 13.62
C VAL A 170 96.29 -7.34 12.29
N ILE A 171 95.07 -6.72 12.24
CA ILE A 171 94.53 -6.07 11.06
C ILE A 171 94.28 -4.58 11.30
N PRO A 172 94.29 -3.75 10.22
CA PRO A 172 94.05 -2.32 10.34
C PRO A 172 92.50 -2.07 10.53
N GLN A 173 92.17 -0.88 11.08
CA GLN A 173 90.79 -0.48 11.33
C GLN A 173 89.92 -0.51 10.07
N SER A 174 90.42 -0.06 8.97
CA SER A 174 89.70 -0.06 7.68
C SER A 174 89.29 -1.46 7.17
N GLU A 175 90.06 -2.47 7.54
CA GLU A 175 89.72 -3.86 7.19
C GLU A 175 88.66 -4.43 8.15
N TYR A 176 88.72 -4.13 9.40
CA TYR A 176 87.63 -4.49 10.36
C TYR A 176 86.33 -3.81 10.02
N GLU A 177 86.32 -2.50 9.71
CA GLU A 177 85.11 -1.75 9.29
C GLU A 177 84.46 -2.38 8.11
N LYS A 178 85.22 -2.85 7.11
CA LYS A 178 84.70 -3.55 5.98
C LYS A 178 83.84 -4.79 6.34
N PHE A 179 84.32 -5.61 7.30
CA PHE A 179 83.54 -6.79 7.75
C PHE A 179 82.35 -6.43 8.63
N GLU A 180 82.43 -5.32 9.36
CA GLU A 180 81.28 -4.80 10.12
C GLU A 180 80.18 -4.25 9.14
N ASP A 181 80.54 -3.52 8.08
CA ASP A 181 79.67 -3.04 7.06
C ASP A 181 78.99 -4.19 6.30
N GLU A 182 79.74 -5.25 5.99
CA GLU A 182 79.15 -6.46 5.34
C GLU A 182 78.09 -7.14 6.21
N LYS A 183 78.33 -7.21 7.53
CA LYS A 183 77.39 -7.71 8.53
C LYS A 183 76.15 -6.81 8.57
N ILE A 184 76.28 -5.48 8.66
CA ILE A 184 75.22 -4.51 8.73
C ILE A 184 74.33 -4.62 7.42
N MET A 185 74.97 -4.69 6.24
CA MET A 185 74.25 -4.86 5.00
C MET A 185 73.46 -6.14 4.95
N ALA A 186 73.96 -7.25 5.50
CA ALA A 186 73.25 -8.51 5.57
C ALA A 186 72.02 -8.43 6.50
N GLU A 187 72.13 -7.79 7.65
CA GLU A 187 71.07 -7.53 8.62
C GLU A 187 69.98 -6.61 8.03
N GLU A 188 70.39 -5.53 7.35
CA GLU A 188 69.44 -4.63 6.64
C GLU A 188 68.73 -5.33 5.52
N THR A 189 69.40 -6.19 4.75
CA THR A 189 68.78 -6.98 3.68
C THR A 189 67.69 -7.90 4.22
N LEU A 190 67.99 -8.62 5.33
CA LEU A 190 66.99 -9.47 6.00
C LEU A 190 65.79 -8.64 6.49
N THR A 191 66.07 -7.56 7.19
CA THR A 191 65.02 -6.67 7.74
C THR A 191 64.14 -6.07 6.62
N SER A 192 64.76 -5.64 5.52
CA SER A 192 64.06 -5.09 4.36
C SER A 192 63.17 -6.14 3.68
N PHE A 193 63.66 -7.39 3.54
CA PHE A 193 62.90 -8.49 3.01
C PHE A 193 61.64 -8.80 3.86
N GLU A 194 61.82 -8.93 5.17
CA GLU A 194 60.69 -9.20 6.10
C GLU A 194 59.66 -8.07 6.07
N LYS A 195 60.07 -6.82 6.11
CA LYS A 195 59.16 -5.68 6.04
C LYS A 195 58.42 -5.62 4.70
N LYS A 196 59.09 -5.87 3.59
CA LYS A 196 58.50 -5.88 2.26
C LYS A 196 57.42 -6.98 2.14
N GLN A 197 57.73 -8.18 2.62
CA GLN A 197 56.77 -9.30 2.57
C GLN A 197 55.56 -9.05 3.46
N LEU A 198 55.77 -8.53 4.68
CA LEU A 198 54.68 -8.15 5.58
C LEU A 198 53.79 -7.08 4.96
N ALA A 199 54.36 -6.06 4.32
CA ALA A 199 53.58 -5.02 3.65
C ALA A 199 52.75 -5.59 2.46
N GLN A 200 53.28 -6.54 1.71
CA GLN A 200 52.54 -7.24 0.64
C GLN A 200 51.36 -8.02 1.20
N TRP A 201 51.53 -8.79 2.25
CA TRP A 201 50.46 -9.54 2.89
C TRP A 201 49.36 -8.63 3.50
N GLN A 202 49.78 -7.50 4.13
CA GLN A 202 48.86 -6.50 4.63
C GLN A 202 48.02 -5.88 3.52
N GLN A 203 48.64 -5.56 2.38
CA GLN A 203 47.94 -5.03 1.22
C GLN A 203 46.99 -6.04 0.64
N ALA A 204 47.39 -7.30 0.43
CA ALA A 204 46.55 -8.37 -0.04
C ALA A 204 45.35 -8.61 0.89
N LYS A 205 45.58 -8.64 2.20
CA LYS A 205 44.52 -8.74 3.21
C LYS A 205 43.52 -7.60 3.10
N LYS A 206 43.98 -6.36 2.92
CA LYS A 206 43.10 -5.19 2.76
C LYS A 206 42.20 -5.33 1.54
N GLU A 207 42.77 -5.73 0.41
CA GLU A 207 42.03 -5.93 -0.84
C GLU A 207 40.93 -7.03 -0.70
N LEU A 208 41.29 -8.14 -0.05
CA LEU A 208 40.32 -9.21 0.26
C LEU A 208 39.20 -8.77 1.20
N MET A 209 39.53 -7.94 2.20
CA MET A 209 38.53 -7.38 3.12
C MET A 209 37.57 -6.42 2.41
N GLU A 210 38.06 -5.58 1.51
CA GLU A 210 37.24 -4.71 0.67
C GLU A 210 36.33 -5.52 -0.26
N THR A 211 36.87 -6.54 -0.92
CA THR A 211 36.12 -7.46 -1.78
C THR A 211 35.02 -8.15 -0.97
N ARG A 212 35.35 -8.69 0.21
CA ARG A 212 34.34 -9.34 1.08
C ARG A 212 33.25 -8.37 1.54
N LYS A 213 33.59 -7.09 1.80
CA LYS A 213 32.62 -6.05 2.13
C LYS A 213 31.62 -5.84 0.99
N ASN A 214 32.06 -5.86 -0.26
CA ASN A 214 31.20 -5.74 -1.44
C ASN A 214 30.25 -6.94 -1.55
N TYR A 215 30.76 -8.16 -1.44
CA TYR A 215 29.92 -9.38 -1.46
C TYR A 215 28.88 -9.40 -0.33
N LYS A 216 29.25 -8.89 0.86
CA LYS A 216 28.28 -8.73 1.97
C LYS A 216 27.20 -7.69 1.67
N GLY A 217 27.54 -6.63 0.91
CA GLY A 217 26.57 -5.66 0.39
C GLY A 217 25.58 -6.32 -0.58
N ASP A 218 26.08 -7.12 -1.52
CA ASP A 218 25.25 -7.82 -2.50
C ASP A 218 24.37 -8.89 -1.85
N GLN A 219 24.86 -9.59 -0.83
CA GLN A 219 24.03 -10.52 -0.06
C GLN A 219 22.79 -9.83 0.52
N ARG A 220 22.96 -8.63 1.11
CA ARG A 220 21.83 -7.86 1.65
C ARG A 220 20.81 -7.48 0.57
N LYS A 221 21.29 -7.13 -0.65
CA LYS A 221 20.41 -6.86 -1.79
C LYS A 221 19.60 -8.10 -2.17
N PHE A 222 20.25 -9.25 -2.30
CA PHE A 222 19.58 -10.52 -2.60
C PHE A 222 18.57 -10.93 -1.53
N GLU A 223 18.87 -10.71 -0.25
CA GLU A 223 17.94 -10.99 0.85
C GLU A 223 16.68 -10.09 0.79
N ILE A 224 16.84 -8.81 0.40
CA ILE A 224 15.71 -7.91 0.18
C ILE A 224 14.91 -8.35 -1.04
N GLU A 225 15.58 -8.66 -2.14
CA GLU A 225 14.95 -9.12 -3.38
C GLU A 225 14.17 -10.42 -3.16
N LYS A 226 14.72 -11.35 -2.39
CA LYS A 226 14.07 -12.62 -2.04
C LYS A 226 12.74 -12.42 -1.33
N LYS A 227 12.57 -11.37 -0.53
CA LYS A 227 11.29 -11.06 0.12
C LYS A 227 10.20 -10.73 -0.89
N ASN A 228 10.55 -10.18 -2.06
CA ASN A 228 9.60 -9.82 -3.11
C ASN A 228 9.00 -11.05 -3.81
N PHE A 229 9.58 -12.24 -3.64
CA PHE A 229 9.04 -13.49 -4.17
C PHE A 229 7.90 -14.06 -3.32
N VAL A 230 7.69 -13.54 -2.11
CA VAL A 230 6.57 -13.87 -1.24
C VAL A 230 5.65 -12.67 -1.15
N ILE A 231 4.48 -12.77 -1.78
CA ILE A 231 3.49 -11.71 -1.78
C ILE A 231 2.59 -11.90 -0.57
N ILE A 232 2.57 -10.90 0.30
CA ILE A 232 1.80 -10.91 1.54
C ILE A 232 0.67 -9.89 1.49
N SER A 233 -0.36 -10.10 2.31
CA SER A 233 -1.46 -9.15 2.44
C SER A 233 -0.99 -7.88 3.18
N PRO A 234 -1.15 -6.69 2.58
CA PRO A 234 -0.81 -5.42 3.23
C PRO A 234 -1.80 -5.02 4.33
N ILE A 235 -3.06 -5.47 4.23
CA ILE A 235 -4.14 -5.16 5.17
C ILE A 235 -4.98 -6.41 5.46
N SER A 236 -5.78 -6.38 6.52
CA SER A 236 -6.83 -7.37 6.76
C SER A 236 -8.08 -7.00 5.97
N GLY A 237 -8.74 -8.00 5.37
CA GLY A 237 -9.92 -7.78 4.54
C GLY A 237 -10.31 -8.97 3.69
N THR A 238 -11.15 -8.72 2.69
CA THR A 238 -11.65 -9.73 1.77
C THR A 238 -11.03 -9.55 0.39
N VAL A 239 -10.54 -10.64 -0.20
CA VAL A 239 -9.96 -10.65 -1.55
C VAL A 239 -11.07 -10.50 -2.59
N ILE A 240 -10.89 -9.53 -3.49
CA ILE A 240 -11.77 -9.27 -4.63
C ILE A 240 -10.96 -9.12 -5.92
N ASN A 241 -11.61 -9.18 -7.07
CA ASN A 241 -10.99 -8.97 -8.38
C ASN A 241 -9.74 -9.84 -8.64
N PHE A 242 -9.71 -11.05 -8.07
CA PHE A 242 -8.62 -11.99 -8.33
C PHE A 242 -8.64 -12.45 -9.79
N LYS A 243 -7.50 -12.32 -10.48
CA LYS A 243 -7.37 -12.59 -11.92
C LYS A 243 -7.25 -14.06 -12.31
N GLY A 244 -7.39 -15.01 -11.36
CA GLY A 244 -7.46 -16.43 -11.67
C GLY A 244 -6.12 -17.09 -12.02
N PHE A 245 -4.99 -16.61 -11.48
CA PHE A 245 -3.71 -17.29 -11.63
C PHE A 245 -3.75 -18.65 -10.95
N GLU A 246 -3.05 -19.62 -11.55
CA GLU A 246 -2.90 -20.97 -11.04
C GLU A 246 -1.44 -21.28 -10.71
N SER A 247 -1.21 -22.42 -10.05
CA SER A 247 0.15 -22.91 -9.84
C SER A 247 0.84 -23.13 -11.20
N GLN A 248 2.11 -22.74 -11.30
CA GLN A 248 2.94 -22.72 -12.52
C GLN A 248 2.61 -21.61 -13.54
N SER A 249 1.55 -20.82 -13.35
CA SER A 249 1.30 -19.63 -14.19
C SER A 249 2.48 -18.66 -14.13
N LEU A 250 2.80 -18.03 -15.24
CA LEU A 250 3.79 -16.95 -15.29
C LEU A 250 3.15 -15.62 -14.85
N VAL A 251 3.73 -14.99 -13.86
CA VAL A 251 3.35 -13.63 -13.41
C VAL A 251 4.46 -12.65 -13.79
N GLY A 252 4.10 -11.52 -14.39
CA GLY A 252 5.01 -10.43 -14.69
C GLY A 252 5.23 -9.49 -13.51
N ALA A 253 6.32 -8.75 -13.51
CA ALA A 253 6.50 -7.63 -12.58
C ALA A 253 5.43 -6.55 -12.82
N ALA A 254 5.02 -5.84 -11.77
CA ALA A 254 3.96 -4.84 -11.76
C ALA A 254 2.56 -5.36 -12.18
N THR A 255 2.37 -6.69 -12.23
CA THR A 255 1.05 -7.28 -12.51
C THR A 255 0.18 -7.23 -11.26
N GLN A 256 -1.00 -6.63 -11.38
CA GLN A 256 -2.02 -6.67 -10.35
C GLN A 256 -2.67 -8.06 -10.30
N LEU A 257 -2.59 -8.71 -9.15
CA LEU A 257 -3.07 -10.07 -8.92
C LEU A 257 -4.52 -10.09 -8.43
N ALA A 258 -4.83 -9.22 -7.48
CA ALA A 258 -6.11 -9.09 -6.82
C ALA A 258 -6.22 -7.71 -6.17
N GLU A 259 -7.33 -7.44 -5.52
CA GLU A 259 -7.52 -6.32 -4.60
C GLU A 259 -7.99 -6.85 -3.24
N ILE A 260 -7.67 -6.13 -2.18
CA ILE A 260 -8.17 -6.43 -0.84
C ILE A 260 -9.10 -5.30 -0.41
N SER A 261 -10.36 -5.64 -0.24
CA SER A 261 -11.36 -4.74 0.36
C SER A 261 -11.20 -4.79 1.88
N PRO A 262 -10.89 -3.66 2.54
CA PRO A 262 -10.60 -3.65 3.97
C PRO A 262 -11.79 -4.11 4.81
N ASP A 263 -11.48 -4.68 5.96
CA ASP A 263 -12.48 -5.01 6.99
C ASP A 263 -12.65 -3.79 7.91
N ALA A 264 -13.37 -2.80 7.39
CA ALA A 264 -13.62 -1.51 8.01
C ALA A 264 -15.14 -1.27 8.10
N PRO A 265 -15.61 -0.35 8.97
CA PRO A 265 -17.02 0.03 9.04
C PRO A 265 -17.57 0.39 7.66
N LEU A 266 -18.82 -0.02 7.42
CA LEU A 266 -19.49 0.27 6.16
C LEU A 266 -19.95 1.72 6.12
N ILE A 267 -19.76 2.35 4.98
CA ILE A 267 -20.27 3.67 4.65
C ILE A 267 -21.05 3.62 3.35
N VAL A 268 -21.83 4.65 3.12
CA VAL A 268 -22.52 4.87 1.85
C VAL A 268 -21.80 5.97 1.10
N GLU A 269 -21.41 5.70 -0.14
CA GLU A 269 -20.89 6.70 -1.06
C GLU A 269 -21.97 7.03 -2.10
N CYS A 270 -22.39 8.30 -2.11
CA CYS A 270 -23.44 8.82 -2.99
C CYS A 270 -22.81 9.70 -4.08
N GLN A 271 -23.32 9.57 -5.30
CA GLN A 271 -22.97 10.40 -6.45
C GLN A 271 -24.05 11.49 -6.62
N VAL A 272 -23.74 12.69 -6.16
CA VAL A 272 -24.68 13.81 -6.14
C VAL A 272 -24.45 14.69 -7.36
N ASN A 273 -25.56 15.10 -7.99
CA ASN A 273 -25.50 16.02 -9.13
C ASN A 273 -24.99 17.40 -8.71
N PRO A 274 -24.17 18.09 -9.53
CA PRO A 274 -23.72 19.47 -9.25
C PRO A 274 -24.83 20.47 -8.91
N LYS A 275 -26.04 20.29 -9.45
CA LYS A 275 -27.18 21.14 -9.16
C LYS A 275 -27.66 21.05 -7.70
N ASP A 276 -27.45 19.90 -7.08
CA ASP A 276 -28.01 19.61 -5.76
C ASP A 276 -26.97 19.71 -4.62
N ILE A 277 -25.67 19.73 -4.97
CA ILE A 277 -24.59 19.72 -3.94
C ILE A 277 -24.65 20.93 -3.01
N GLY A 278 -25.04 22.10 -3.52
CA GLY A 278 -25.18 23.32 -2.73
C GLY A 278 -26.26 23.25 -1.64
N LEU A 279 -27.17 22.26 -1.74
CA LEU A 279 -28.27 22.05 -0.79
C LEU A 279 -27.91 21.00 0.28
N ILE A 280 -26.79 20.29 0.14
CA ILE A 280 -26.36 19.23 1.05
C ILE A 280 -25.35 19.79 2.04
N LYS A 281 -25.54 19.48 3.33
CA LYS A 281 -24.72 19.96 4.42
C LYS A 281 -24.16 18.81 5.26
N MET A 282 -23.02 19.03 5.90
CA MET A 282 -22.47 18.12 6.91
C MET A 282 -23.49 17.90 8.05
N GLY A 283 -23.61 16.64 8.49
CA GLY A 283 -24.55 16.26 9.56
C GLY A 283 -26.01 16.11 9.10
N GLN A 284 -26.33 16.37 7.84
CA GLN A 284 -27.68 16.27 7.29
C GLN A 284 -28.19 14.82 7.32
N ALA A 285 -29.45 14.65 7.71
CA ALA A 285 -30.11 13.34 7.70
C ALA A 285 -30.37 12.86 6.26
N VAL A 286 -30.12 11.59 6.04
CA VAL A 286 -30.28 10.91 4.74
C VAL A 286 -31.09 9.65 4.97
N ARG A 287 -32.10 9.40 4.13
CA ARG A 287 -32.83 8.14 4.08
C ARG A 287 -32.33 7.31 2.90
N LEU A 288 -31.85 6.11 3.18
CA LEU A 288 -31.29 5.20 2.20
C LEU A 288 -32.34 4.17 1.80
N GLN A 289 -32.61 4.10 0.52
CA GLN A 289 -33.47 3.10 -0.08
C GLN A 289 -32.58 2.09 -0.81
N MET A 290 -32.51 0.88 -0.30
CA MET A 290 -31.74 -0.19 -0.92
C MET A 290 -32.49 -0.72 -2.16
N GLU A 291 -31.80 -0.88 -3.29
CA GLU A 291 -32.43 -1.43 -4.50
C GLU A 291 -32.74 -2.92 -4.35
N ALA A 292 -31.92 -3.66 -3.61
CA ALA A 292 -32.13 -5.09 -3.35
C ALA A 292 -33.34 -5.38 -2.44
N PHE A 293 -33.88 -4.38 -1.73
CA PHE A 293 -34.94 -4.54 -0.77
C PHE A 293 -36.10 -3.59 -1.07
N ASN A 294 -37.31 -4.13 -1.25
CA ASN A 294 -38.50 -3.31 -1.50
C ASN A 294 -38.82 -2.42 -0.27
N TYR A 295 -38.69 -1.10 -0.45
CA TYR A 295 -38.87 -0.12 0.63
C TYR A 295 -40.25 -0.13 1.29
N ASN A 296 -41.31 -0.58 0.57
CA ASN A 296 -42.64 -0.69 1.14
C ASN A 296 -42.72 -1.77 2.22
N GLN A 297 -41.86 -2.78 2.15
CA GLN A 297 -41.80 -3.89 3.11
C GLN A 297 -40.70 -3.72 4.13
N TRP A 298 -39.49 -3.30 3.69
CA TRP A 298 -38.27 -3.23 4.50
C TRP A 298 -38.00 -1.84 5.09
N GLY A 299 -38.69 -0.78 4.58
CA GLY A 299 -38.45 0.58 5.04
C GLY A 299 -37.17 1.23 4.46
N PHE A 300 -36.66 2.19 5.20
CA PHE A 300 -35.47 2.94 4.89
C PHE A 300 -34.41 2.73 5.99
N LEU A 301 -33.14 2.83 5.60
CA LEU A 301 -32.05 2.98 6.59
C LEU A 301 -31.76 4.47 6.79
N ASP A 302 -31.62 4.87 8.04
CA ASP A 302 -31.24 6.23 8.39
C ASP A 302 -29.71 6.37 8.38
N ALA A 303 -29.22 7.43 7.77
CA ALA A 303 -27.82 7.77 7.66
C ALA A 303 -27.60 9.27 7.90
N LYS A 304 -26.34 9.67 8.06
CA LYS A 304 -25.97 11.09 8.19
C LYS A 304 -24.76 11.38 7.29
N VAL A 305 -24.78 12.54 6.64
CA VAL A 305 -23.65 13.05 5.88
C VAL A 305 -22.49 13.35 6.86
N PHE A 306 -21.33 12.76 6.62
CA PHE A 306 -20.14 13.05 7.42
C PHE A 306 -18.99 13.63 6.62
N GLU A 307 -19.03 13.50 5.28
CA GLU A 307 -17.99 14.05 4.39
C GLU A 307 -18.59 14.42 3.03
N ILE A 308 -18.18 15.55 2.49
CA ILE A 308 -18.57 16.04 1.18
C ILE A 308 -17.27 16.38 0.43
N ASP A 309 -17.01 15.72 -0.69
CA ASP A 309 -15.84 16.01 -1.50
C ASP A 309 -16.00 17.39 -2.16
N HIS A 310 -14.98 18.23 -2.04
CA HIS A 310 -14.99 19.58 -2.64
C HIS A 310 -14.66 19.59 -4.13
N HIS A 311 -14.10 18.49 -4.64
CA HIS A 311 -13.75 18.35 -6.05
C HIS A 311 -14.74 17.42 -6.76
N PRO A 312 -15.28 17.83 -7.91
CA PRO A 312 -16.13 16.95 -8.71
C PRO A 312 -15.32 15.82 -9.32
N VAL A 313 -15.96 14.68 -9.45
CA VAL A 313 -15.42 13.52 -10.17
C VAL A 313 -16.08 13.45 -11.54
N ILE A 314 -15.26 13.26 -12.58
CA ILE A 314 -15.71 13.09 -13.95
C ILE A 314 -15.60 11.61 -14.31
N ASN A 315 -16.72 10.98 -14.60
CA ASN A 315 -16.76 9.60 -15.06
C ASN A 315 -17.73 9.48 -16.24
N ASN A 316 -17.30 8.90 -17.36
CA ASN A 316 -18.13 8.67 -18.56
C ASN A 316 -18.93 9.91 -18.99
N ASN A 317 -18.34 11.10 -19.06
CA ASN A 317 -19.00 12.36 -19.39
C ASN A 317 -20.02 12.86 -18.36
N ALA A 318 -20.21 12.20 -17.23
CA ALA A 318 -21.02 12.69 -16.13
C ALA A 318 -20.15 13.34 -15.05
N ILE A 319 -20.55 14.52 -14.58
CA ILE A 319 -19.90 15.24 -13.48
C ILE A 319 -20.76 15.02 -12.23
N PHE A 320 -20.15 14.55 -11.15
CA PHE A 320 -20.82 14.41 -9.85
C PHE A 320 -19.89 14.69 -8.69
N PHE A 321 -20.46 15.01 -7.54
CA PHE A 321 -19.76 15.13 -6.28
C PHE A 321 -19.97 13.87 -5.44
N ARG A 322 -18.90 13.39 -4.78
CA ARG A 322 -19.02 12.28 -3.85
C ARG A 322 -19.41 12.82 -2.48
N VAL A 323 -20.46 12.24 -1.93
CA VAL A 323 -20.93 12.51 -0.56
C VAL A 323 -20.93 11.20 0.19
N LYS A 324 -20.19 11.18 1.33
CA LYS A 324 -20.09 9.99 2.16
C LYS A 324 -21.04 10.13 3.35
N CYS A 325 -21.84 9.08 3.58
CA CYS A 325 -22.80 9.01 4.65
C CYS A 325 -22.44 7.87 5.61
N SER A 326 -22.54 8.12 6.91
CA SER A 326 -22.37 7.10 7.95
C SER A 326 -23.57 6.16 7.98
N LEU A 327 -23.30 4.86 8.12
CA LEU A 327 -24.33 3.82 8.23
C LEU A 327 -24.28 3.21 9.66
N PRO A 328 -25.01 3.76 10.62
CA PRO A 328 -24.96 3.29 12.01
C PRO A 328 -25.59 1.89 12.19
N HIS A 329 -26.53 1.53 11.34
CA HIS A 329 -27.19 0.23 11.34
C HIS A 329 -27.08 -0.42 9.95
N HIS A 330 -26.72 -1.68 9.92
CA HIS A 330 -26.55 -2.44 8.65
C HIS A 330 -27.58 -3.56 8.52
N THR A 331 -28.64 -3.53 9.34
CA THR A 331 -29.70 -4.52 9.28
C THR A 331 -31.03 -3.86 8.97
N LEU A 332 -31.74 -4.40 8.01
CA LEU A 332 -33.13 -4.09 7.72
C LEU A 332 -34.01 -5.17 8.36
N VAL A 333 -35.13 -4.78 8.95
CA VAL A 333 -36.04 -5.71 9.62
C VAL A 333 -37.42 -5.59 9.00
N LEU A 334 -37.97 -6.70 8.51
CA LEU A 334 -39.36 -6.80 8.04
C LEU A 334 -40.35 -6.75 9.22
N LYS A 335 -41.58 -6.36 8.93
CA LYS A 335 -42.66 -6.34 9.95
C LYS A 335 -42.96 -7.71 10.59
N ASN A 336 -42.58 -8.80 9.91
CA ASN A 336 -42.70 -10.17 10.42
C ASN A 336 -41.52 -10.64 11.27
N GLY A 337 -40.51 -9.74 11.54
CA GLY A 337 -39.34 -10.06 12.37
C GLY A 337 -38.13 -10.63 11.59
N TYR A 338 -38.26 -10.86 10.27
CA TYR A 338 -37.11 -11.30 9.47
C TYR A 338 -36.12 -10.15 9.27
N SER A 339 -34.82 -10.41 9.51
CA SER A 339 -33.75 -9.43 9.37
C SER A 339 -32.84 -9.79 8.21
N ALA A 340 -32.38 -8.78 7.46
CA ALA A 340 -31.40 -8.92 6.41
C ALA A 340 -30.27 -7.91 6.63
N GLU A 341 -29.03 -8.35 6.43
CA GLU A 341 -27.85 -7.50 6.50
C GLU A 341 -27.52 -6.91 5.13
N VAL A 342 -27.14 -5.63 5.13
CA VAL A 342 -26.64 -4.97 3.93
C VAL A 342 -25.17 -5.34 3.71
N GLN A 343 -24.81 -5.61 2.46
CA GLN A 343 -23.49 -6.07 2.08
C GLN A 343 -22.73 -5.01 1.25
N LYS A 344 -21.40 -5.13 1.25
CA LYS A 344 -20.52 -4.32 0.40
C LYS A 344 -20.93 -4.45 -1.07
N GLY A 345 -20.95 -3.32 -1.80
CA GLY A 345 -21.28 -3.27 -3.22
C GLY A 345 -22.79 -3.16 -3.54
N MET A 346 -23.68 -3.23 -2.55
CA MET A 346 -25.12 -3.07 -2.80
C MET A 346 -25.44 -1.66 -3.29
N PRO A 347 -26.16 -1.51 -4.43
CA PRO A 347 -26.64 -0.22 -4.91
C PRO A 347 -27.83 0.28 -4.10
N LEU A 348 -27.96 1.59 -4.01
CA LEU A 348 -29.02 2.26 -3.28
C LEU A 348 -29.32 3.66 -3.85
N VAL A 349 -30.48 4.19 -3.46
CA VAL A 349 -30.85 5.57 -3.68
C VAL A 349 -30.87 6.30 -2.32
N ALA A 350 -30.05 7.34 -2.22
CA ALA A 350 -30.01 8.21 -1.05
C ALA A 350 -30.94 9.39 -1.24
N ARG A 351 -31.78 9.66 -0.24
CA ARG A 351 -32.69 10.81 -0.20
C ARG A 351 -32.20 11.78 0.88
N PHE A 352 -31.58 12.87 0.44
CA PHE A 352 -31.12 13.95 1.30
C PHE A 352 -32.28 14.87 1.67
N ILE A 353 -32.63 14.91 2.95
CA ILE A 353 -33.76 15.75 3.43
C ILE A 353 -33.28 17.20 3.49
N ILE A 354 -33.69 18.03 2.53
CA ILE A 354 -33.23 19.41 2.41
C ILE A 354 -34.03 20.33 3.34
N THR A 355 -35.35 20.30 3.23
CA THR A 355 -36.24 21.17 4.01
C THR A 355 -37.65 20.58 4.06
N LYS A 356 -38.42 21.03 5.06
CA LYS A 356 -39.86 20.76 5.10
C LYS A 356 -40.58 21.93 4.51
N ARG A 357 -41.36 21.73 3.47
CA ARG A 357 -42.21 22.77 2.84
C ARG A 357 -43.65 22.42 2.98
N SER A 358 -44.51 23.44 3.16
CA SER A 358 -45.97 23.24 3.14
C SER A 358 -46.45 22.95 1.73
N LEU A 359 -47.51 22.20 1.62
CA LEU A 359 -48.14 21.93 0.30
C LEU A 359 -48.52 23.23 -0.42
N TYR A 360 -48.90 24.26 0.34
CA TYR A 360 -49.15 25.61 -0.18
C TYR A 360 -47.92 26.17 -0.91
N GLN A 361 -46.72 26.13 -0.25
CA GLN A 361 -45.47 26.61 -0.84
C GLN A 361 -45.12 25.84 -2.12
N LEU A 362 -45.26 24.50 -2.12
CA LEU A 362 -44.97 23.66 -3.28
C LEU A 362 -45.85 23.94 -4.50
N LEU A 363 -47.12 24.30 -4.24
CA LEU A 363 -48.08 24.65 -5.31
C LEU A 363 -47.78 26.04 -5.89
N PHE A 364 -47.47 27.01 -5.00
CA PHE A 364 -47.21 28.38 -5.42
C PHE A 364 -45.81 28.66 -5.97
N ASP A 365 -44.76 27.88 -5.58
CA ASP A 365 -43.42 27.99 -6.17
C ASP A 365 -43.46 27.83 -7.72
N LYS A 366 -44.27 26.93 -8.25
CA LYS A 366 -44.46 26.77 -9.70
C LYS A 366 -45.19 27.94 -10.33
N VAL A 367 -46.18 28.52 -9.64
CA VAL A 367 -46.97 29.65 -10.11
C VAL A 367 -46.10 30.93 -10.07
N ASP A 368 -45.29 31.10 -9.03
CA ASP A 368 -44.38 32.25 -8.89
C ASP A 368 -43.28 32.22 -9.95
N SER A 369 -42.70 31.06 -10.28
CA SER A 369 -41.72 30.89 -11.33
C SER A 369 -42.33 31.16 -12.73
N TRP A 370 -43.61 30.96 -12.91
CA TRP A 370 -44.34 31.26 -14.16
C TRP A 370 -44.72 32.72 -14.28
N LEU A 371 -45.10 33.38 -13.14
CA LEU A 371 -45.48 34.80 -13.11
C LEU A 371 -44.29 35.77 -13.03
N ASN A 372 -43.17 35.35 -12.43
CA ASN A 372 -41.96 36.16 -12.26
C ASN A 372 -40.67 35.43 -12.77
N PRO A 373 -40.54 35.28 -14.10
CA PRO A 373 -39.35 34.57 -14.64
C PRO A 373 -38.02 35.30 -14.41
N CYS A 374 -38.05 36.54 -14.00
CA CYS A 374 -36.81 37.38 -13.76
C CYS A 374 -36.23 37.26 -12.35
N ILE A 375 -36.89 36.58 -11.38
CA ILE A 375 -36.44 36.48 -9.99
C ILE A 375 -35.64 35.18 -9.74
N ASN A 376 -35.72 34.20 -10.65
CA ASN A 376 -34.92 32.99 -10.62
C ASN A 376 -33.85 33.02 -11.71
N PRO A 377 -32.62 33.48 -11.44
CA PRO A 377 -31.50 33.18 -12.32
C PRO A 377 -31.29 31.66 -12.27
N ALA A 378 -31.22 31.03 -13.44
CA ALA A 378 -31.04 29.60 -13.67
C ALA A 378 -29.78 29.02 -13.01
#